data_5a40eff882b151b04395c5f6af20b010
#
_entry.id   5a40eff882b151b04395c5f6af20b010
#
_cell.length_a   1.000
_cell.length_b   1.000
_cell.length_c   1.000
_cell.angle_alpha   90.00
_cell.angle_beta   90.00
_cell.angle_gamma   90.00
#
_symmetry.space_group_name_H-M   'P 1'
#
loop_
_entity.id
_entity.type
_entity.pdbx_description
1 polymer ?
#
loop_
_entity_poly.entity_id
_entity_poly.type
_entity_poly.pdbx_seq_one_letter_code
_entity_poly.pdbx_strand_id
1 'polypeptide(L)'
;MRLGPDTSALIQLPFQHYGGYAFADTHISGFSHTHLVGAGVADFGNFGFIPTTKGPTCITEECFKSEFSHDTETAVPGLYSVFLESPAAQASLAATGTHSGMHSYVSSKGSDSNSSTLLLDVCHNAMADVPKACQFASLSVACLDGPPGASNGTCRTAQLTATVHMVGSLSRRANGGYLPIHLHAIVTASS
;
A
#
# COMPACT_ATOMS: atom_id res chain seq x y z
N MET A 1 12.65 1.90 -8.80
CA MET A 1 11.48 1.51 -8.00
C MET A 1 10.22 1.95 -8.74
N ARG A 2 9.19 1.15 -8.80
CA ARG A 2 7.90 1.52 -9.40
C ARG A 2 6.86 1.65 -8.30
N LEU A 3 6.34 2.85 -8.14
CA LEU A 3 5.23 3.17 -7.27
C LEU A 3 3.94 3.12 -8.09
N GLY A 4 2.90 2.51 -7.57
CA GLY A 4 1.61 2.43 -8.27
C GLY A 4 0.52 1.73 -7.46
N PRO A 5 -0.69 1.68 -8.02
CA PRO A 5 -1.77 0.91 -7.44
C PRO A 5 -1.56 -0.59 -7.65
N ASP A 6 -2.01 -1.36 -6.68
CA ASP A 6 -2.24 -2.80 -6.77
C ASP A 6 -3.74 -3.03 -6.89
N THR A 7 -4.16 -3.56 -8.03
CA THR A 7 -5.57 -3.79 -8.32
C THR A 7 -5.97 -5.23 -8.02
N SER A 8 -7.24 -5.42 -7.73
CA SER A 8 -7.81 -6.72 -7.39
C SER A 8 -9.00 -7.00 -8.29
N ALA A 9 -9.01 -8.18 -8.90
CA ALA A 9 -10.10 -8.65 -9.74
C ALA A 9 -11.18 -9.35 -8.92
N LEU A 10 -12.42 -9.30 -9.42
CA LEU A 10 -13.50 -10.18 -8.96
C LEU A 10 -13.22 -11.65 -9.27
N ILE A 11 -12.42 -11.91 -10.32
CA ILE A 11 -11.98 -13.24 -10.72
C ILE A 11 -10.47 -13.15 -10.94
N GLN A 12 -9.71 -13.79 -10.09
CA GLN A 12 -8.26 -13.84 -10.22
C GLN A 12 -7.87 -14.75 -11.38
N LEU A 13 -7.36 -14.13 -12.44
CA LEU A 13 -6.72 -14.87 -13.53
C LEU A 13 -5.22 -14.92 -13.24
N PRO A 14 -4.60 -16.12 -13.27
CA PRO A 14 -3.16 -16.25 -13.11
C PRO A 14 -2.45 -15.34 -14.14
N PHE A 15 -1.37 -14.70 -13.73
CA PHE A 15 -0.49 -13.87 -14.57
C PHE A 15 -0.96 -12.43 -14.90
N GLN A 16 -2.15 -12.00 -14.52
CA GLN A 16 -2.59 -10.62 -14.83
C GLN A 16 -2.06 -9.58 -13.83
N HIS A 17 -1.83 -9.96 -12.58
CA HIS A 17 -1.51 -9.03 -11.48
C HIS A 17 -0.04 -8.98 -11.08
N TYR A 18 0.86 -9.63 -11.78
CA TYR A 18 2.30 -9.63 -11.44
C TYR A 18 2.95 -8.23 -11.44
N GLY A 19 2.37 -7.28 -12.15
CA GLY A 19 2.78 -5.89 -12.12
C GLY A 19 2.04 -5.03 -11.09
N GLY A 20 1.12 -5.61 -10.34
CA GLY A 20 0.24 -4.93 -9.39
C GLY A 20 -1.04 -4.38 -10.02
N TYR A 21 -1.03 -3.96 -11.27
CA TYR A 21 -2.16 -3.31 -11.95
C TYR A 21 -2.65 -4.11 -13.16
N ALA A 22 -3.95 -4.29 -13.24
CA ALA A 22 -4.64 -4.79 -14.44
C ALA A 22 -5.84 -3.88 -14.77
N PHE A 23 -5.91 -3.41 -16.01
CA PHE A 23 -6.93 -2.45 -16.45
C PHE A 23 -8.37 -2.99 -16.37
N ALA A 24 -8.57 -4.31 -16.39
CA ALA A 24 -9.89 -4.90 -16.25
C ALA A 24 -10.43 -4.91 -14.80
N ASP A 25 -9.62 -4.54 -13.83
CA ASP A 25 -10.00 -4.57 -12.43
C ASP A 25 -10.79 -3.32 -12.04
N THR A 26 -11.61 -3.45 -11.01
CA THR A 26 -12.48 -2.39 -10.50
C THR A 26 -12.18 -2.01 -9.05
N HIS A 27 -11.21 -2.68 -8.42
CA HIS A 27 -10.85 -2.44 -7.03
C HIS A 27 -9.35 -2.23 -6.89
N ILE A 28 -8.97 -1.36 -5.95
CA ILE A 28 -7.59 -1.16 -5.50
C ILE A 28 -7.45 -1.75 -4.09
N SER A 29 -6.48 -2.63 -3.90
CA SER A 29 -6.15 -3.25 -2.62
C SER A 29 -5.04 -2.51 -1.87
N GLY A 30 -4.27 -1.69 -2.56
CA GLY A 30 -3.21 -0.89 -1.94
C GLY A 30 -2.40 -0.09 -2.95
N PHE A 31 -1.55 0.78 -2.43
CA PHE A 31 -0.54 1.51 -3.20
C PHE A 31 0.84 1.12 -2.69
N SER A 32 1.64 0.50 -3.54
CA SER A 32 2.94 -0.05 -3.13
C SER A 32 4.11 0.47 -3.97
N HIS A 33 5.34 0.18 -3.52
CA HIS A 33 6.55 0.82 -4.04
C HIS A 33 7.50 -0.11 -4.78
N THR A 34 7.34 -1.42 -4.65
CA THR A 34 8.36 -2.38 -5.09
C THR A 34 7.94 -3.20 -6.30
N HIS A 35 7.08 -2.67 -7.17
CA HIS A 35 6.64 -3.38 -8.36
C HIS A 35 7.81 -3.72 -9.29
N LEU A 36 7.76 -4.92 -9.83
CA LEU A 36 8.66 -5.36 -10.88
C LEU A 36 7.91 -5.41 -12.23
N VAL A 37 8.41 -4.69 -13.22
CA VAL A 37 7.76 -4.57 -14.53
C VAL A 37 8.18 -5.70 -15.44
N GLY A 38 7.21 -6.43 -15.98
CA GLY A 38 7.43 -7.40 -17.07
C GLY A 38 7.98 -8.76 -16.65
N ALA A 39 8.23 -9.00 -15.37
CA ALA A 39 8.90 -10.23 -14.93
C ALA A 39 7.95 -11.35 -14.51
N GLY A 40 6.67 -11.12 -14.38
CA GLY A 40 5.71 -12.16 -14.00
C GLY A 40 6.03 -12.87 -12.68
N VAL A 41 6.45 -12.14 -11.64
CA VAL A 41 6.75 -12.68 -10.31
C VAL A 41 5.98 -11.93 -9.25
N ALA A 42 5.43 -12.70 -8.31
CA ALA A 42 4.58 -12.24 -7.22
C ALA A 42 5.36 -11.77 -5.97
N ASP A 43 6.66 -11.60 -6.06
CA ASP A 43 7.55 -11.38 -4.91
C ASP A 43 7.51 -9.94 -4.38
N PHE A 44 6.84 -9.03 -5.09
CA PHE A 44 6.95 -7.59 -4.88
C PHE A 44 5.60 -6.92 -4.59
N GLY A 45 5.63 -5.64 -4.23
CA GLY A 45 4.49 -4.91 -3.69
C GLY A 45 4.45 -4.95 -2.15
N ASN A 46 5.59 -5.05 -1.49
CA ASN A 46 5.75 -5.56 -0.12
C ASN A 46 5.18 -4.68 1.00
N PHE A 47 4.87 -3.43 0.73
CA PHE A 47 4.25 -2.51 1.68
C PHE A 47 3.13 -1.77 0.96
N GLY A 48 1.89 -2.13 1.28
CA GLY A 48 0.70 -1.53 0.71
C GLY A 48 0.11 -0.48 1.64
N PHE A 49 -0.09 0.73 1.13
CA PHE A 49 -0.82 1.78 1.83
C PHE A 49 -2.20 1.92 1.21
N ILE A 50 -3.23 2.01 2.05
CA ILE A 50 -4.59 2.32 1.59
C ILE A 50 -5.36 3.11 2.65
N PRO A 51 -6.03 4.21 2.28
CA PRO A 51 -6.92 4.90 3.20
C PRO A 51 -8.20 4.09 3.39
N THR A 52 -8.73 4.07 4.61
CA THR A 52 -9.98 3.40 4.96
C THR A 52 -10.83 4.27 5.88
N THR A 53 -12.13 4.02 5.94
CA THR A 53 -13.03 4.74 6.88
C THR A 53 -12.90 4.24 8.31
N LYS A 54 -12.56 2.97 8.48
CA LYS A 54 -12.41 2.29 9.78
C LYS A 54 -11.28 1.29 9.69
N GLY A 55 -10.72 0.90 10.83
CA GLY A 55 -9.79 -0.22 10.87
C GLY A 55 -10.42 -1.46 10.23
N PRO A 56 -9.63 -2.29 9.54
CA PRO A 56 -10.14 -3.47 8.85
C PRO A 56 -10.74 -4.47 9.84
N THR A 57 -11.82 -5.13 9.45
CA THR A 57 -12.48 -6.17 10.24
C THR A 57 -11.82 -7.53 10.07
N CYS A 58 -10.96 -7.67 9.09
CA CYS A 58 -10.13 -8.85 8.82
C CYS A 58 -8.81 -8.44 8.16
N ILE A 59 -7.89 -9.40 7.98
CA ILE A 59 -6.55 -9.17 7.43
C ILE A 59 -6.46 -9.46 5.92
N THR A 60 -7.55 -9.79 5.27
CA THR A 60 -7.58 -10.03 3.83
C THR A 60 -7.96 -8.76 3.08
N GLU A 61 -7.52 -8.61 1.84
CA GLU A 61 -7.82 -7.45 0.99
C GLU A 61 -9.32 -7.15 0.87
N GLU A 62 -10.18 -8.17 0.94
CA GLU A 62 -11.63 -8.04 0.91
C GLU A 62 -12.19 -7.09 1.99
N CYS A 63 -11.46 -6.90 3.09
CA CYS A 63 -11.89 -6.04 4.18
C CYS A 63 -11.47 -4.58 4.03
N PHE A 64 -10.57 -4.26 3.12
CA PHE A 64 -10.03 -2.91 2.98
C PHE A 64 -9.85 -2.43 1.54
N LYS A 65 -10.04 -3.28 0.53
CA LYS A 65 -10.00 -2.83 -0.88
C LYS A 65 -11.08 -1.80 -1.16
N SER A 66 -10.81 -0.88 -2.06
CA SER A 66 -11.73 0.16 -2.48
C SER A 66 -12.10 0.01 -3.95
N GLU A 67 -13.37 0.16 -4.27
CA GLU A 67 -13.85 0.33 -5.63
C GLU A 67 -13.34 1.66 -6.21
N PHE A 68 -13.05 1.69 -7.51
CA PHE A 68 -12.67 2.88 -8.25
C PHE A 68 -13.20 2.83 -9.69
N SER A 69 -13.24 4.00 -10.33
CA SER A 69 -13.57 4.13 -11.75
C SER A 69 -12.36 4.62 -12.55
N HIS A 70 -12.10 4.01 -13.70
CA HIS A 70 -11.07 4.47 -14.65
C HIS A 70 -11.31 5.90 -15.15
N ASP A 71 -12.54 6.39 -15.12
CA ASP A 71 -12.86 7.78 -15.47
C ASP A 71 -12.22 8.79 -14.49
N THR A 72 -11.85 8.34 -13.29
CA THR A 72 -11.18 9.16 -12.26
C THR A 72 -9.68 8.97 -12.24
N GLU A 73 -9.15 8.03 -13.04
CA GLU A 73 -7.71 7.77 -13.09
C GLU A 73 -6.96 8.79 -13.94
N THR A 74 -5.81 9.17 -13.45
CA THR A 74 -4.83 9.90 -14.21
C THR A 74 -3.45 9.29 -13.98
N ALA A 75 -2.75 8.93 -15.05
CA ALA A 75 -1.42 8.38 -15.01
C ALA A 75 -0.52 9.11 -16.01
N VAL A 76 0.52 9.75 -15.50
CA VAL A 76 1.60 10.35 -16.28
C VAL A 76 2.95 9.93 -15.69
N PRO A 77 4.06 10.04 -16.42
CA PRO A 77 5.37 9.68 -15.86
C PRO A 77 5.63 10.38 -14.52
N GLY A 78 5.80 9.59 -13.47
CA GLY A 78 6.08 10.06 -12.11
C GLY A 78 4.87 10.46 -11.27
N LEU A 79 3.66 10.47 -11.84
CA LEU A 79 2.43 10.80 -11.11
C LEU A 79 1.30 9.84 -11.45
N TYR A 80 0.55 9.46 -10.42
CA TYR A 80 -0.70 8.71 -10.54
C TYR A 80 -1.73 9.29 -9.59
N SER A 81 -2.98 9.36 -10.00
CA SER A 81 -4.08 9.72 -9.11
C SER A 81 -5.37 9.01 -9.48
N VAL A 82 -6.22 8.76 -8.48
CA VAL A 82 -7.50 8.09 -8.62
C VAL A 82 -8.42 8.46 -7.46
N PHE A 83 -9.72 8.48 -7.71
CA PHE A 83 -10.70 8.59 -6.64
C PHE A 83 -11.11 7.20 -6.15
N LEU A 84 -11.03 6.99 -4.83
CA LEU A 84 -11.47 5.78 -4.14
C LEU A 84 -12.88 5.99 -3.61
N GLU A 85 -13.80 5.10 -3.99
CA GLU A 85 -15.21 5.20 -3.59
C GLU A 85 -15.42 4.97 -2.08
N SER A 86 -14.61 4.12 -1.50
CA SER A 86 -14.55 3.92 -0.05
C SER A 86 -13.09 3.98 0.41
N PRO A 87 -12.69 5.04 1.08
CA PRO A 87 -13.42 5.98 1.97
C PRO A 87 -13.90 7.29 1.32
N ALA A 88 -14.18 7.38 0.06
CA ALA A 88 -14.46 8.61 -0.67
C ALA A 88 -13.28 9.60 -0.59
N ALA A 89 -12.13 9.19 -1.10
CA ALA A 89 -10.88 9.93 -1.01
C ALA A 89 -10.16 10.00 -2.34
N GLN A 90 -9.59 11.17 -2.65
CA GLN A 90 -8.63 11.31 -3.73
C GLN A 90 -7.27 10.78 -3.27
N ALA A 91 -6.79 9.73 -3.91
CA ALA A 91 -5.43 9.23 -3.75
C ALA A 91 -4.54 9.82 -4.84
N SER A 92 -3.35 10.26 -4.47
CA SER A 92 -2.35 10.77 -5.40
C SER A 92 -0.97 10.26 -5.00
N LEU A 93 -0.21 9.80 -5.97
CA LEU A 93 1.12 9.22 -5.78
C LEU A 93 2.12 9.96 -6.65
N ALA A 94 3.30 10.26 -6.11
CA ALA A 94 4.39 10.87 -6.85
C ALA A 94 5.69 10.11 -6.63
N ALA A 95 6.40 9.76 -7.71
CA ALA A 95 7.76 9.25 -7.63
C ALA A 95 8.71 10.42 -7.37
N THR A 96 9.32 10.48 -6.20
CA THR A 96 10.18 11.60 -5.77
C THR A 96 11.66 11.29 -5.91
N GLY A 97 12.02 10.04 -6.16
CA GLY A 97 13.40 9.60 -6.35
C GLY A 97 13.49 8.13 -6.73
N THR A 98 14.71 7.62 -6.88
CA THR A 98 14.96 6.23 -7.29
C THR A 98 14.35 5.21 -6.32
N HIS A 99 14.35 5.53 -5.04
CA HIS A 99 13.85 4.66 -3.96
C HIS A 99 12.87 5.38 -3.02
N SER A 100 12.28 6.47 -3.46
CA SER A 100 11.35 7.26 -2.67
C SER A 100 10.12 7.65 -3.45
N GLY A 101 8.99 7.74 -2.76
CA GLY A 101 7.72 8.19 -3.28
C GLY A 101 6.93 8.95 -2.23
N MET A 102 5.97 9.71 -2.67
CA MET A 102 5.06 10.46 -1.82
C MET A 102 3.62 10.03 -2.13
N HIS A 103 2.83 9.85 -1.08
CA HIS A 103 1.40 9.61 -1.17
C HIS A 103 0.65 10.80 -0.55
N SER A 104 -0.49 11.12 -1.14
CA SER A 104 -1.45 12.06 -0.59
C SER A 104 -2.83 11.46 -0.66
N TYR A 105 -3.56 11.49 0.45
CA TYR A 105 -4.93 11.01 0.55
C TYR A 105 -5.80 12.13 1.10
N VAL A 106 -6.73 12.61 0.28
CA VAL A 106 -7.60 13.73 0.63
C VAL A 106 -9.04 13.25 0.62
N SER A 107 -9.65 13.19 1.81
CA SER A 107 -11.07 12.82 1.93
C SER A 107 -11.96 13.88 1.32
N SER A 108 -13.02 13.47 0.61
CA SER A 108 -14.02 14.41 0.10
C SER A 108 -14.83 15.00 1.27
N LYS A 109 -15.13 16.30 1.18
CA LYS A 109 -15.99 16.97 2.15
C LYS A 109 -17.38 16.35 2.15
N GLY A 110 -17.83 15.84 3.27
CA GLY A 110 -19.16 15.23 3.42
C GLY A 110 -19.18 13.75 3.77
N SER A 111 -18.02 13.08 3.86
CA SER A 111 -17.99 11.76 4.48
C SER A 111 -18.24 11.92 5.99
N ASP A 112 -19.29 11.28 6.50
CA ASP A 112 -19.71 11.32 7.90
C ASP A 112 -18.68 10.72 8.89
N SER A 113 -17.51 10.34 8.42
CA SER A 113 -16.46 9.79 9.24
C SER A 113 -15.38 10.83 9.51
N ASN A 114 -15.45 11.43 10.67
CA ASN A 114 -14.43 12.32 11.25
C ASN A 114 -13.09 11.59 11.55
N SER A 115 -12.90 10.37 11.03
CA SER A 115 -11.68 9.58 11.19
C SER A 115 -11.28 8.92 9.89
N SER A 116 -10.27 9.47 9.22
CA SER A 116 -9.57 8.78 8.15
C SER A 116 -8.51 7.88 8.77
N THR A 117 -8.53 6.61 8.43
CA THR A 117 -7.52 5.63 8.84
C THR A 117 -6.64 5.32 7.64
N LEU A 118 -5.34 5.45 7.80
CA LEU A 118 -4.38 4.94 6.84
C LEU A 118 -3.93 3.54 7.28
N LEU A 119 -4.28 2.55 6.50
CA LEU A 119 -3.81 1.18 6.69
C LEU A 119 -2.45 1.00 6.02
N LEU A 120 -1.51 0.39 6.72
CA LEU A 120 -0.27 -0.14 6.16
C LEU A 120 -0.30 -1.66 6.27
N ASP A 121 -0.43 -2.33 5.14
CA ASP A 121 -0.21 -3.77 5.03
C ASP A 121 1.28 -4.04 4.86
N VAL A 122 1.91 -4.57 5.92
CA VAL A 122 3.35 -4.85 5.95
C VAL A 122 3.72 -6.16 5.26
N CYS A 123 2.76 -6.99 4.94
CA CYS A 123 2.93 -8.24 4.19
C CYS A 123 2.27 -8.18 2.81
N HIS A 124 2.03 -6.97 2.32
CA HIS A 124 1.37 -6.75 1.05
C HIS A 124 2.08 -7.47 -0.09
N ASN A 125 1.30 -7.95 -1.03
CA ASN A 125 1.78 -8.62 -2.24
C ASN A 125 0.90 -8.19 -3.42
N ALA A 126 1.52 -7.83 -4.53
CA ALA A 126 0.84 -7.50 -5.77
C ALA A 126 -0.08 -8.62 -6.29
N MET A 127 0.14 -9.85 -5.83
CA MET A 127 -0.73 -11.00 -6.03
C MET A 127 -1.24 -11.48 -4.68
N ALA A 128 -2.43 -11.09 -4.31
CA ALA A 128 -3.08 -11.40 -3.02
C ALA A 128 -3.08 -12.89 -2.63
N ASP A 129 -2.86 -13.78 -3.58
CA ASP A 129 -3.00 -15.23 -3.43
C ASP A 129 -1.72 -16.02 -3.13
N VAL A 130 -0.59 -15.36 -2.84
CA VAL A 130 0.60 -16.08 -2.40
C VAL A 130 0.74 -15.98 -0.88
N PRO A 131 -0.06 -16.75 -0.10
CA PRO A 131 -0.21 -16.57 1.34
C PRO A 131 1.04 -16.90 2.16
N LYS A 132 2.13 -17.30 1.53
CA LYS A 132 3.38 -17.69 2.19
C LYS A 132 4.60 -16.86 1.79
N ALA A 133 4.41 -15.82 0.98
CA ALA A 133 5.53 -14.99 0.57
C ALA A 133 6.12 -14.19 1.74
N CYS A 134 5.28 -13.71 2.65
CA CYS A 134 5.69 -13.02 3.86
C CYS A 134 5.97 -14.02 4.99
N GLN A 135 7.23 -14.15 5.41
CA GLN A 135 7.64 -15.06 6.48
C GLN A 135 7.79 -14.36 7.82
N PHE A 136 8.11 -13.09 7.79
CA PHE A 136 8.27 -12.27 8.98
C PHE A 136 8.02 -10.82 8.63
N ALA A 137 7.34 -10.10 9.50
CA ALA A 137 7.18 -8.65 9.40
C ALA A 137 7.33 -8.00 10.77
N SER A 138 7.90 -6.81 10.79
CA SER A 138 7.96 -5.94 11.96
C SER A 138 7.61 -4.52 11.59
N LEU A 139 6.94 -3.80 12.49
CA LEU A 139 6.58 -2.40 12.34
C LEU A 139 6.89 -1.67 13.64
N SER A 140 7.55 -0.54 13.53
CA SER A 140 7.74 0.43 14.62
C SER A 140 7.13 1.77 14.20
N VAL A 141 6.41 2.39 15.13
CA VAL A 141 5.77 3.69 14.94
C VAL A 141 6.28 4.62 16.03
N ALA A 142 6.81 5.78 15.65
CA ALA A 142 7.27 6.81 16.56
C ALA A 142 6.60 8.15 16.25
N CYS A 143 6.06 8.81 17.25
CA CYS A 143 5.53 10.16 17.12
C CYS A 143 6.70 11.17 17.06
N LEU A 144 6.67 12.08 16.08
CA LEU A 144 7.73 13.07 15.89
C LEU A 144 7.40 14.44 16.50
N ASP A 145 6.12 14.76 16.66
CA ASP A 145 5.63 16.06 17.14
C ASP A 145 4.98 16.01 18.53
N GLY A 146 5.15 14.90 19.25
CA GLY A 146 4.67 14.69 20.61
C GLY A 146 5.81 14.33 21.58
N PRO A 147 5.55 14.36 22.90
CA PRO A 147 6.50 13.90 23.88
C PRO A 147 6.83 12.40 23.65
N PRO A 148 8.06 11.94 23.95
CA PRO A 148 8.41 10.53 23.83
C PRO A 148 7.46 9.65 24.61
N GLY A 149 6.83 8.67 23.94
CA GLY A 149 5.86 7.78 24.56
C GLY A 149 4.40 8.28 24.56
N ALA A 150 4.10 9.40 23.92
CA ALA A 150 2.73 9.87 23.76
C ALA A 150 1.89 8.90 22.93
N SER A 151 1.04 8.15 23.60
CA SER A 151 0.09 7.20 22.99
C SER A 151 -1.32 7.80 22.79
N ASN A 152 -1.51 9.06 23.13
CA ASN A 152 -2.85 9.67 23.24
C ASN A 152 -3.06 10.73 22.17
N GLY A 153 -3.54 10.33 20.99
CA GLY A 153 -4.39 11.13 20.10
C GLY A 153 -3.89 12.47 19.54
N THR A 154 -2.70 12.94 19.91
CA THR A 154 -2.16 14.26 19.51
C THR A 154 -1.01 14.19 18.51
N CYS A 155 -0.59 13.01 18.11
CA CYS A 155 0.46 12.85 17.12
C CYS A 155 -0.04 13.17 15.72
N ARG A 156 0.46 14.24 15.12
CA ARG A 156 0.14 14.60 13.74
C ARG A 156 1.17 14.10 12.75
N THR A 157 2.40 13.88 13.20
CA THR A 157 3.50 13.40 12.37
C THR A 157 4.13 12.18 13.00
N ALA A 158 4.05 11.05 12.33
CA ALA A 158 4.60 9.78 12.78
C ALA A 158 5.67 9.27 11.80
N GLN A 159 6.73 8.72 12.36
CA GLN A 159 7.72 7.93 11.63
C GLN A 159 7.34 6.46 11.69
N LEU A 160 7.27 5.82 10.53
CA LEU A 160 7.07 4.39 10.38
C LEU A 160 8.38 3.75 9.92
N THR A 161 8.79 2.70 10.59
CA THR A 161 9.91 1.86 10.16
C THR A 161 9.42 0.41 10.13
N ALA A 162 9.45 -0.22 8.96
CA ALA A 162 9.02 -1.59 8.82
C ALA A 162 10.09 -2.43 8.13
N THR A 163 10.11 -3.71 8.46
CA THR A 163 10.94 -4.72 7.81
C THR A 163 10.08 -5.93 7.51
N VAL A 164 10.17 -6.44 6.30
CA VAL A 164 9.52 -7.67 5.89
C VAL A 164 10.55 -8.63 5.29
N HIS A 165 10.41 -9.90 5.60
CA HIS A 165 11.20 -10.98 5.01
C HIS A 165 10.32 -11.74 4.02
N MET A 166 10.63 -11.64 2.74
CA MET A 166 9.88 -12.26 1.67
C MET A 166 10.58 -13.52 1.17
N VAL A 167 9.77 -14.51 0.82
CA VAL A 167 10.20 -15.75 0.16
C VAL A 167 9.36 -15.95 -1.10
N GLY A 168 9.97 -15.76 -2.24
CA GLY A 168 9.33 -15.98 -3.54
C GLY A 168 10.34 -16.53 -4.54
N SER A 169 10.01 -16.48 -5.82
CA SER A 169 10.86 -17.04 -6.87
C SER A 169 12.17 -16.28 -7.04
N LEU A 170 12.14 -14.95 -6.94
CA LEU A 170 13.34 -14.08 -7.04
C LEU A 170 13.90 -13.68 -5.67
N SER A 171 13.07 -13.67 -4.63
CA SER A 171 13.49 -13.31 -3.27
C SER A 171 14.11 -14.49 -2.52
N ARG A 172 14.01 -15.71 -3.05
CA ARG A 172 14.63 -16.89 -2.46
C ARG A 172 16.14 -16.89 -2.75
N ARG A 173 16.94 -16.76 -1.71
CA ARG A 173 18.39 -16.94 -1.83
C ARG A 173 18.74 -18.42 -2.04
N ALA A 174 19.85 -18.69 -2.73
CA ALA A 174 20.35 -20.05 -3.02
C ALA A 174 20.47 -20.94 -1.79
N ASN A 175 20.65 -20.37 -0.61
CA ASN A 175 20.80 -21.08 0.67
C ASN A 175 19.53 -21.09 1.53
N GLY A 176 18.34 -20.85 0.94
CA GLY A 176 17.07 -20.79 1.69
C GLY A 176 16.88 -19.55 2.54
N GLY A 177 17.68 -18.50 2.34
CA GLY A 177 17.55 -17.24 3.06
C GLY A 177 16.41 -16.37 2.50
N TYR A 178 15.99 -15.40 3.31
CA TYR A 178 14.96 -14.41 2.95
C TYR A 178 15.59 -13.18 2.31
N LEU A 179 14.80 -12.46 1.49
CA LEU A 179 15.13 -11.11 1.09
C LEU A 179 14.51 -10.13 2.10
N PRO A 180 15.31 -9.46 2.93
CA PRO A 180 14.79 -8.40 3.79
C PRO A 180 14.50 -7.17 2.94
N ILE A 181 13.30 -6.59 3.12
CA ILE A 181 12.91 -5.33 2.51
C ILE A 181 12.56 -4.38 3.64
N HIS A 182 13.05 -3.16 3.55
CA HIS A 182 12.89 -2.15 4.60
C HIS A 182 12.09 -0.96 4.08
N LEU A 183 11.16 -0.48 4.90
CA LEU A 183 10.41 0.74 4.69
C LEU A 183 10.79 1.75 5.76
N HIS A 184 11.01 2.99 5.34
CA HIS A 184 11.02 4.15 6.21
C HIS A 184 10.06 5.19 5.62
N ALA A 185 9.07 5.61 6.38
CA ALA A 185 8.08 6.58 5.95
C ALA A 185 7.78 7.62 7.04
N ILE A 186 7.44 8.82 6.62
CA ILE A 186 6.87 9.87 7.46
C ILE A 186 5.42 10.06 7.04
N VAL A 187 4.51 9.95 7.98
CA VAL A 187 3.07 10.15 7.78
C VAL A 187 2.66 11.39 8.55
N THR A 188 2.02 12.33 7.86
CA THR A 188 1.51 13.56 8.46
C THR A 188 0.01 13.67 8.20
N ALA A 189 -0.76 13.86 9.28
CA ALA A 189 -2.18 14.18 9.20
C ALA A 189 -2.35 15.70 9.11
N SER A 190 -2.98 16.20 8.04
CA SER A 190 -3.44 17.59 7.94
C SER A 190 -4.82 17.73 8.58
N SER A 191 -5.00 18.80 9.34
CA SER A 191 -6.31 19.18 9.90
C SER A 191 -7.24 19.73 8.83
#